data_0ca74e4141bd99031afbba5504545904
#
_entry.id   0ca74e4141bd99031afbba5504545904
#
_cell.length_a   1.000
_cell.length_b   1.000
_cell.length_c   1.000
_cell.angle_alpha   90.00
_cell.angle_beta   90.00
_cell.angle_gamma   90.00
#
_symmetry.space_group_name_H-M   'P 1'
#
loop_
_entity.id
_entity.type
_entity.pdbx_description
1 polymer ?
#
loop_
_entity_poly.entity_id
_entity_poly.type
_entity_poly.pdbx_seq_one_letter_code
_entity_poly.pdbx_strand_id
1 'polypeptide(L)'
;MNNKLNNKVIWFITLIFITACQPAWTLQLKSDRLTTSFSQKEFQELKKEYSETEGCPGLPLNVILDKSGYEVIDSIIYNNLNRGDEEINWQEKGEESCLNKNGQISFGSQKIDSKLITVNEIPFGPDITRILDIAPTVLSALGIDKENLPGKNILEGQFDHVVLIFLDAFGYSRYQQALQDDLLENLSKPSLITMALTVFPARTTVASAALLTGLPPFENGVYETGIRKTEADTIFDLISEAGLASIAVEGESLAFSLNTEVILSGDRDLNGNTDDNVFSNAEEVIKSNMPNFLWIHFHGIDNSGHTYGPDSKQVNDKIAEIDSYFGKIIDSLPDNTLIIAFADHGMHSVNEEGRSGNHGNLIYDDMVIPIIVETK
;
A
#
# COMPACT_ATOMS: atom_id res chain seq x y z
N MET A 1 2.49 -93.63 -14.69
CA MET A 1 1.45 -92.58 -14.47
C MET A 1 2.16 -91.28 -14.08
N ASN A 2 2.26 -90.37 -15.07
CA ASN A 2 3.08 -89.18 -15.00
C ASN A 2 2.26 -88.00 -14.42
N ASN A 3 2.67 -87.41 -13.29
CA ASN A 3 2.19 -86.11 -12.82
C ASN A 3 3.16 -85.02 -13.24
N LYS A 4 2.73 -84.20 -14.20
CA LYS A 4 3.42 -82.94 -14.57
C LYS A 4 3.00 -81.87 -13.58
N LEU A 5 3.91 -81.35 -12.76
CA LEU A 5 3.76 -80.09 -12.04
C LEU A 5 4.02 -78.93 -13.02
N ASN A 6 3.01 -78.10 -13.19
CA ASN A 6 3.12 -76.82 -13.90
C ASN A 6 3.61 -75.75 -12.91
N ASN A 7 4.89 -75.38 -13.01
CA ASN A 7 5.40 -74.18 -12.34
C ASN A 7 5.03 -72.92 -13.15
N LYS A 8 4.06 -72.18 -12.65
CA LYS A 8 3.81 -70.79 -13.12
C LYS A 8 4.71 -69.87 -12.30
N VAL A 9 5.76 -69.38 -12.93
CA VAL A 9 6.59 -68.28 -12.40
C VAL A 9 5.81 -66.98 -12.59
N ILE A 10 5.33 -66.41 -11.48
CA ILE A 10 4.69 -65.08 -11.46
C ILE A 10 5.81 -64.07 -11.30
N TRP A 11 6.08 -63.30 -12.36
CA TRP A 11 6.95 -62.12 -12.32
C TRP A 11 6.21 -60.97 -11.66
N PHE A 12 6.56 -60.61 -10.45
CA PHE A 12 6.19 -59.33 -9.83
C PHE A 12 7.07 -58.24 -10.45
N ILE A 13 6.50 -57.47 -11.36
CA ILE A 13 7.13 -56.21 -11.84
C ILE A 13 6.87 -55.20 -10.76
N THR A 14 7.86 -54.98 -9.89
CA THR A 14 7.86 -53.86 -8.94
C THR A 14 8.10 -52.59 -9.77
N LEU A 15 7.05 -51.82 -10.06
CA LEU A 15 7.16 -50.49 -10.64
C LEU A 15 7.76 -49.59 -9.52
N ILE A 16 9.06 -49.38 -9.58
CA ILE A 16 9.71 -48.34 -8.78
C ILE A 16 9.31 -47.01 -9.44
N PHE A 17 8.34 -46.31 -8.84
CA PHE A 17 8.12 -44.92 -9.14
C PHE A 17 9.35 -44.15 -8.62
N ILE A 18 10.31 -43.90 -9.49
CA ILE A 18 11.31 -42.90 -9.28
C ILE A 18 10.58 -41.56 -9.39
N THR A 19 10.09 -41.06 -8.27
CA THR A 19 9.76 -39.65 -8.19
C THR A 19 11.07 -38.90 -8.38
N ALA A 20 11.31 -38.46 -9.63
CA ALA A 20 12.41 -37.55 -9.89
C ALA A 20 12.16 -36.29 -9.05
N CYS A 21 12.88 -36.17 -7.92
CA CYS A 21 12.98 -34.90 -7.21
C CYS A 21 13.50 -33.89 -8.25
N GLN A 22 12.66 -33.00 -8.71
CA GLN A 22 13.15 -31.87 -9.48
C GLN A 22 14.17 -31.13 -8.61
N PRO A 23 15.33 -30.76 -9.17
CA PRO A 23 16.31 -30.03 -8.41
C PRO A 23 15.67 -28.75 -7.88
N ALA A 24 15.88 -28.47 -6.59
CA ALA A 24 15.41 -27.22 -5.96
C ALA A 24 15.96 -26.03 -6.77
N TRP A 25 15.08 -25.11 -7.11
CA TRP A 25 15.46 -23.89 -7.83
C TRP A 25 15.70 -22.74 -6.86
N THR A 26 16.50 -21.79 -7.28
CA THR A 26 16.76 -20.52 -6.61
C THR A 26 16.78 -19.41 -7.65
N LEU A 27 16.05 -18.33 -7.38
CA LEU A 27 16.06 -17.10 -8.16
C LEU A 27 17.02 -16.12 -7.48
N GLN A 28 18.00 -15.60 -8.23
CA GLN A 28 18.88 -14.53 -7.79
C GLN A 28 18.28 -13.19 -8.17
N LEU A 29 18.21 -12.28 -7.22
CA LEU A 29 17.73 -10.91 -7.38
C LEU A 29 18.88 -9.96 -7.03
N LYS A 30 19.21 -9.04 -7.93
CA LYS A 30 20.34 -8.13 -7.77
C LYS A 30 19.97 -6.71 -8.19
N SER A 31 20.26 -5.75 -7.33
CA SER A 31 20.28 -4.31 -7.67
C SER A 31 21.64 -3.73 -7.28
N ASP A 32 21.83 -2.43 -7.49
CA ASP A 32 23.01 -1.70 -7.02
C ASP A 32 23.06 -1.67 -5.48
N ARG A 33 21.92 -1.67 -4.82
CA ARG A 33 21.79 -1.60 -3.36
C ARG A 33 21.82 -2.97 -2.70
N LEU A 34 21.21 -3.98 -3.32
CA LEU A 34 20.89 -5.24 -2.68
C LEU A 34 21.15 -6.44 -3.60
N THR A 35 21.66 -7.53 -3.03
CA THR A 35 21.70 -8.85 -3.69
C THR A 35 21.08 -9.87 -2.76
N THR A 36 20.01 -10.50 -3.21
CA THR A 36 19.28 -11.52 -2.45
C THR A 36 19.02 -12.76 -3.29
N SER A 37 18.50 -13.80 -2.66
CA SER A 37 18.04 -14.99 -3.37
C SER A 37 16.71 -15.45 -2.81
N PHE A 38 15.84 -15.94 -3.69
CA PHE A 38 14.53 -16.47 -3.34
C PHE A 38 14.46 -17.94 -3.77
N SER A 39 14.26 -18.83 -2.81
CA SER A 39 14.32 -20.28 -3.01
C SER A 39 12.94 -20.90 -3.19
N GLN A 40 12.91 -22.14 -3.72
CA GLN A 40 11.68 -22.93 -3.80
C GLN A 40 11.04 -23.18 -2.42
N LYS A 41 11.83 -23.24 -1.35
CA LYS A 41 11.30 -23.39 0.00
C LYS A 41 10.55 -22.14 0.45
N GLU A 42 11.14 -20.97 0.26
CA GLU A 42 10.50 -19.67 0.56
C GLU A 42 9.24 -19.47 -0.27
N PHE A 43 9.25 -19.87 -1.54
CA PHE A 43 8.05 -19.90 -2.38
C PHE A 43 6.92 -20.71 -1.75
N GLN A 44 7.23 -21.93 -1.24
CA GLN A 44 6.22 -22.79 -0.63
C GLN A 44 5.69 -22.25 0.70
N GLU A 45 6.52 -21.55 1.45
CA GLU A 45 6.13 -20.90 2.70
C GLU A 45 5.22 -19.70 2.40
N LEU A 46 5.65 -18.82 1.52
CA LEU A 46 4.91 -17.61 1.15
C LEU A 46 3.58 -17.93 0.45
N LYS A 47 3.52 -19.00 -0.35
CA LYS A 47 2.29 -19.47 -1.00
C LYS A 47 1.18 -19.90 -0.03
N LYS A 48 1.49 -20.15 1.24
CA LYS A 48 0.48 -20.45 2.27
C LYS A 48 -0.19 -19.18 2.79
N GLU A 49 0.50 -18.05 2.71
CA GLU A 49 0.04 -16.75 3.18
C GLU A 49 -0.76 -16.01 2.10
N TYR A 50 -0.41 -16.23 0.83
CA TYR A 50 -1.05 -15.56 -0.32
C TYR A 50 -2.03 -16.47 -1.03
N SER A 51 -3.26 -15.99 -1.22
CA SER A 51 -4.25 -16.62 -2.11
C SER A 51 -3.84 -16.50 -3.58
N GLU A 52 -4.34 -17.39 -4.43
CA GLU A 52 -4.15 -17.27 -5.87
C GLU A 52 -4.91 -16.05 -6.39
N THR A 53 -4.18 -15.18 -7.10
CA THR A 53 -4.79 -14.05 -7.80
C THR A 53 -5.14 -14.45 -9.22
N GLU A 54 -6.18 -13.85 -9.77
CA GLU A 54 -6.58 -14.06 -11.16
C GLU A 54 -5.40 -13.74 -12.09
N GLY A 55 -5.10 -14.63 -13.01
CA GLY A 55 -3.95 -14.50 -13.93
C GLY A 55 -2.58 -14.95 -13.39
N CYS A 56 -2.41 -15.16 -12.07
CA CYS A 56 -1.17 -15.67 -11.49
C CYS A 56 -1.34 -17.00 -10.74
N PRO A 57 -1.05 -18.13 -11.38
CA PRO A 57 -1.13 -19.45 -10.74
C PRO A 57 0.01 -19.73 -9.75
N GLY A 58 0.83 -18.74 -9.46
CA GLY A 58 1.99 -18.79 -8.58
C GLY A 58 1.95 -17.71 -7.49
N LEU A 59 3.05 -16.97 -7.40
CA LEU A 59 3.16 -15.77 -6.56
C LEU A 59 3.43 -14.57 -7.46
N PRO A 60 2.74 -13.44 -7.26
CA PRO A 60 3.09 -12.19 -7.91
C PRO A 60 4.56 -11.83 -7.63
N LEU A 61 5.30 -11.40 -8.64
CA LEU A 61 6.71 -11.08 -8.46
C LEU A 61 6.92 -9.86 -7.57
N ASN A 62 5.97 -8.93 -7.55
CA ASN A 62 5.93 -7.81 -6.60
C ASN A 62 6.05 -8.28 -5.13
N VAL A 63 5.32 -9.32 -4.76
CA VAL A 63 5.36 -9.90 -3.39
C VAL A 63 6.75 -10.45 -3.06
N ILE A 64 7.40 -11.09 -4.03
CA ILE A 64 8.74 -11.65 -3.86
C ILE A 64 9.77 -10.54 -3.73
N LEU A 65 9.65 -9.50 -4.54
CA LEU A 65 10.56 -8.35 -4.53
C LEU A 65 10.44 -7.58 -3.20
N ASP A 66 9.22 -7.30 -2.74
CA ASP A 66 8.99 -6.68 -1.43
C ASP A 66 9.59 -7.52 -0.28
N LYS A 67 9.28 -8.82 -0.22
CA LYS A 67 9.85 -9.74 0.77
C LYS A 67 11.38 -9.84 0.69
N SER A 68 11.96 -9.58 -0.46
CA SER A 68 13.41 -9.55 -0.67
C SER A 68 14.03 -8.18 -0.34
N GLY A 69 13.22 -7.19 0.07
CA GLY A 69 13.65 -5.87 0.51
C GLY A 69 13.81 -4.83 -0.61
N TYR A 70 13.17 -5.04 -1.76
CA TYR A 70 13.07 -4.04 -2.84
C TYR A 70 11.84 -3.16 -2.60
N GLU A 71 11.95 -1.85 -2.86
CA GLU A 71 10.91 -0.88 -2.47
C GLU A 71 10.17 -0.28 -3.66
N VAL A 72 10.85 0.43 -4.54
CA VAL A 72 10.25 1.05 -5.72
C VAL A 72 11.06 0.67 -6.96
N ILE A 73 10.40 0.03 -7.90
CA ILE A 73 11.06 -0.58 -9.06
C ILE A 73 10.74 0.21 -10.32
N ASP A 74 11.78 0.55 -11.06
CA ASP A 74 11.69 1.19 -12.37
C ASP A 74 11.61 0.14 -13.48
N SER A 75 12.57 -0.78 -13.50
CA SER A 75 12.60 -1.87 -14.49
C SER A 75 13.30 -3.12 -13.94
N ILE A 76 13.11 -4.22 -14.64
CA ILE A 76 13.89 -5.44 -14.41
C ILE A 76 14.58 -5.88 -15.69
N ILE A 77 15.81 -6.40 -15.54
CA ILE A 77 16.61 -6.95 -16.64
C ILE A 77 16.81 -8.44 -16.38
N TYR A 78 16.57 -9.25 -17.38
CA TYR A 78 16.82 -10.69 -17.34
C TYR A 78 17.57 -11.15 -18.58
N ASN A 79 18.35 -12.23 -18.46
CA ASN A 79 19.05 -12.81 -19.60
C ASN A 79 18.14 -13.77 -20.36
N ASN A 80 17.84 -13.43 -21.59
CA ASN A 80 17.15 -14.31 -22.53
C ASN A 80 18.18 -15.11 -23.33
N LEU A 81 18.19 -16.43 -23.18
CA LEU A 81 19.18 -17.32 -23.81
C LEU A 81 19.31 -17.16 -25.34
N ASN A 82 18.31 -16.63 -26.00
CA ASN A 82 18.27 -16.48 -27.47
C ASN A 82 18.49 -15.04 -27.94
N ARG A 83 18.32 -14.01 -27.07
CA ARG A 83 18.31 -12.60 -27.46
C ARG A 83 19.26 -11.73 -26.65
N GLY A 84 19.90 -12.29 -25.59
CA GLY A 84 20.72 -11.54 -24.66
C GLY A 84 19.90 -10.92 -23.52
N ASP A 85 20.37 -9.83 -22.95
CA ASP A 85 19.68 -9.15 -21.89
C ASP A 85 18.48 -8.37 -22.43
N GLU A 86 17.31 -8.63 -21.85
CA GLU A 86 16.04 -7.93 -22.13
C GLU A 86 15.60 -7.18 -20.88
N GLU A 87 15.10 -5.95 -21.08
CA GLU A 87 14.58 -5.10 -20.03
C GLU A 87 13.06 -5.03 -20.11
N ILE A 88 12.42 -5.06 -18.95
CA ILE A 88 10.95 -4.90 -18.78
C ILE A 88 10.71 -3.67 -17.94
N ASN A 89 9.96 -2.72 -18.48
CA ASN A 89 9.43 -1.59 -17.75
C ASN A 89 8.45 -2.11 -16.68
N TRP A 90 8.76 -1.82 -15.41
CA TRP A 90 7.97 -2.35 -14.30
C TRP A 90 6.63 -1.68 -14.17
N GLN A 91 6.54 -0.38 -14.49
CA GLN A 91 5.30 0.39 -14.56
C GLN A 91 4.24 -0.28 -15.46
N GLU A 92 4.69 -0.85 -16.60
CA GLU A 92 3.79 -1.45 -17.58
C GLU A 92 3.47 -2.92 -17.33
N LYS A 93 4.39 -3.67 -16.70
CA LYS A 93 4.35 -5.13 -16.67
C LYS A 93 4.45 -5.76 -15.29
N GLY A 94 4.74 -4.96 -14.27
CA GLY A 94 4.92 -5.47 -12.90
C GLY A 94 3.69 -6.19 -12.36
N GLU A 95 2.49 -5.68 -12.64
CA GLU A 95 1.23 -6.26 -12.19
C GLU A 95 0.96 -7.65 -12.80
N GLU A 96 1.32 -7.85 -14.07
CA GLU A 96 1.15 -9.13 -14.78
C GLU A 96 2.23 -10.17 -14.46
N SER A 97 3.18 -9.84 -13.57
CA SER A 97 4.34 -10.68 -13.29
C SER A 97 4.04 -11.79 -12.28
N CYS A 98 4.44 -13.02 -12.60
CA CYS A 98 4.15 -14.18 -11.76
C CYS A 98 5.30 -15.18 -11.75
N LEU A 99 5.70 -15.63 -10.56
CA LEU A 99 6.65 -16.74 -10.38
C LEU A 99 5.87 -18.03 -10.08
N ASN A 100 6.05 -19.05 -10.90
CA ASN A 100 5.38 -20.33 -10.72
C ASN A 100 6.18 -21.31 -9.82
N LYS A 101 5.56 -22.43 -9.41
CA LYS A 101 6.17 -23.46 -8.56
C LYS A 101 7.45 -24.10 -9.12
N ASN A 102 7.73 -23.94 -10.41
CA ASN A 102 8.91 -24.49 -11.08
C ASN A 102 10.06 -23.47 -11.17
N GLY A 103 9.88 -22.26 -10.62
CA GLY A 103 10.85 -21.18 -10.67
C GLY A 103 10.88 -20.43 -12.01
N GLN A 104 9.83 -20.55 -12.82
CA GLN A 104 9.69 -19.79 -14.05
C GLN A 104 8.88 -18.52 -13.80
N ILE A 105 9.32 -17.43 -14.38
CA ILE A 105 8.66 -16.13 -14.31
C ILE A 105 7.84 -15.96 -15.59
N SER A 106 6.66 -15.37 -15.46
CA SER A 106 5.84 -14.91 -16.57
C SER A 106 5.50 -13.43 -16.43
N PHE A 107 5.41 -12.74 -17.56
CA PHE A 107 4.89 -11.39 -17.72
C PHE A 107 3.78 -11.49 -18.76
N GLY A 108 2.54 -11.52 -18.30
CA GLY A 108 1.42 -11.85 -19.16
C GLY A 108 1.62 -13.22 -19.86
N SER A 109 1.63 -13.24 -21.20
CA SER A 109 1.85 -14.44 -22.00
C SER A 109 3.33 -14.84 -22.17
N GLN A 110 4.27 -13.96 -21.86
CA GLN A 110 5.71 -14.20 -22.01
C GLN A 110 6.25 -14.98 -20.81
N LYS A 111 6.96 -16.10 -21.06
CA LYS A 111 7.61 -16.91 -20.02
C LYS A 111 9.11 -16.77 -20.09
N ILE A 112 9.74 -16.66 -18.94
CA ILE A 112 11.17 -16.45 -18.75
C ILE A 112 11.72 -17.56 -17.87
N ASP A 113 12.81 -18.18 -18.30
CA ASP A 113 13.54 -19.21 -17.59
C ASP A 113 14.88 -18.66 -17.04
N SER A 114 14.86 -17.42 -16.55
CA SER A 114 16.05 -16.80 -15.97
C SER A 114 16.16 -17.12 -14.49
N LYS A 115 17.37 -17.45 -14.06
CA LYS A 115 17.69 -17.65 -12.63
C LYS A 115 18.30 -16.41 -11.99
N LEU A 116 18.58 -15.39 -12.78
CA LEU A 116 19.12 -14.10 -12.36
C LEU A 116 18.26 -12.99 -12.95
N ILE A 117 17.80 -12.11 -12.09
CA ILE A 117 17.12 -10.86 -12.44
C ILE A 117 17.93 -9.71 -11.86
N THR A 118 18.23 -8.72 -12.67
CA THR A 118 18.71 -7.42 -12.20
C THR A 118 17.48 -6.51 -12.01
N VAL A 119 17.38 -5.93 -10.83
CA VAL A 119 16.29 -5.04 -10.44
C VAL A 119 16.83 -3.62 -10.44
N ASN A 120 16.30 -2.77 -11.29
CA ASN A 120 16.59 -1.34 -11.27
C ASN A 120 15.58 -0.67 -10.33
N GLU A 121 16.06 -0.21 -9.18
CA GLU A 121 15.27 0.51 -8.20
C GLU A 121 15.39 2.02 -8.40
N ILE A 122 14.32 2.76 -8.05
CA ILE A 122 14.42 4.21 -7.87
C ILE A 122 15.09 4.44 -6.49
N PRO A 123 16.26 5.07 -6.42
CA PRO A 123 16.98 5.21 -5.17
C PRO A 123 16.37 6.31 -4.29
N PHE A 124 16.07 5.97 -3.05
CA PHE A 124 15.72 6.92 -1.99
C PHE A 124 16.84 6.98 -0.94
N GLY A 125 17.01 8.15 -0.33
CA GLY A 125 17.97 8.29 0.76
C GLY A 125 17.55 7.50 2.01
N PRO A 126 18.51 7.15 2.90
CA PRO A 126 18.20 6.38 4.12
C PRO A 126 17.23 7.10 5.06
N ASP A 127 17.11 8.42 4.92
CA ASP A 127 16.25 9.26 5.76
C ASP A 127 14.90 9.58 5.12
N ILE A 128 14.53 8.88 4.03
CA ILE A 128 13.21 9.07 3.43
C ILE A 128 12.11 8.87 4.46
N THR A 129 11.14 9.78 4.48
CA THR A 129 9.96 9.69 5.34
C THR A 129 9.10 8.49 4.90
N ARG A 130 8.46 7.83 5.85
CA ARG A 130 7.58 6.68 5.58
C ARG A 130 6.21 6.91 6.17
N ILE A 131 5.20 6.26 5.64
CA ILE A 131 3.85 6.31 6.22
C ILE A 131 3.85 5.82 7.69
N LEU A 132 4.78 4.93 8.05
CA LEU A 132 5.00 4.45 9.42
C LEU A 132 5.43 5.54 10.40
N ASP A 133 5.96 6.67 9.92
CA ASP A 133 6.42 7.80 10.74
C ASP A 133 5.24 8.61 11.29
N ILE A 134 4.03 8.44 10.75
CA ILE A 134 2.83 9.15 11.21
C ILE A 134 2.43 8.70 12.61
N ALA A 135 2.42 7.38 12.90
CA ALA A 135 2.01 6.88 14.22
C ALA A 135 2.88 7.45 15.36
N PRO A 136 4.22 7.33 15.37
CA PRO A 136 5.04 7.90 16.42
C PRO A 136 4.90 9.42 16.50
N THR A 137 4.71 10.12 15.37
CA THR A 137 4.49 11.57 15.35
C THR A 137 3.21 11.96 16.08
N VAL A 138 2.08 11.31 15.79
CA VAL A 138 0.78 11.55 16.43
C VAL A 138 0.84 11.28 17.94
N LEU A 139 1.40 10.12 18.31
CA LEU A 139 1.50 9.72 19.72
C LEU A 139 2.39 10.70 20.52
N SER A 140 3.57 11.03 20.00
CA SER A 140 4.47 12.01 20.61
C SER A 140 3.82 13.39 20.73
N ALA A 141 3.12 13.85 19.70
CA ALA A 141 2.40 15.12 19.68
C ALA A 141 1.33 15.21 20.78
N LEU A 142 0.67 14.09 21.11
CA LEU A 142 -0.32 13.98 22.18
C LEU A 142 0.28 13.61 23.55
N GLY A 143 1.62 13.53 23.66
CA GLY A 143 2.30 13.18 24.90
C GLY A 143 2.16 11.71 25.30
N ILE A 144 1.91 10.81 24.35
CA ILE A 144 1.79 9.36 24.54
C ILE A 144 3.11 8.71 24.17
N ASP A 145 3.76 8.06 25.13
CA ASP A 145 4.97 7.29 24.89
C ASP A 145 4.64 5.88 24.39
N LYS A 146 5.20 5.50 23.25
CA LYS A 146 5.17 4.14 22.74
C LYS A 146 6.56 3.74 22.27
N GLU A 147 7.16 2.78 22.96
CA GLU A 147 8.47 2.23 22.59
C GLU A 147 8.37 1.24 21.41
N ASN A 148 9.49 1.05 20.72
CA ASN A 148 9.69 0.04 19.69
C ASN A 148 8.86 0.19 18.39
N LEU A 149 8.40 1.40 18.07
CA LEU A 149 7.90 1.68 16.73
C LEU A 149 9.08 1.86 15.75
N PRO A 150 9.05 1.26 14.55
CA PRO A 150 10.14 1.40 13.56
C PRO A 150 10.22 2.79 12.94
N GLY A 151 9.12 3.55 12.94
CA GLY A 151 9.03 4.92 12.42
C GLY A 151 9.71 5.95 13.34
N LYS A 152 9.94 7.13 12.81
CA LYS A 152 10.51 8.30 13.52
C LYS A 152 9.52 9.46 13.51
N ASN A 153 9.66 10.39 14.45
CA ASN A 153 8.84 11.61 14.44
C ASN A 153 9.18 12.48 13.23
N ILE A 154 8.15 12.89 12.49
CA ILE A 154 8.27 13.85 11.39
C ILE A 154 8.43 15.26 11.92
N LEU A 155 7.75 15.56 13.03
CA LEU A 155 7.80 16.85 13.73
C LEU A 155 7.83 16.61 15.23
N GLU A 156 8.65 17.40 15.94
CA GLU A 156 8.68 17.42 17.40
C GLU A 156 7.76 18.52 17.94
N GLY A 157 7.10 18.25 19.05
CA GLY A 157 6.23 19.19 19.74
C GLY A 157 5.10 18.48 20.50
N GLN A 158 4.41 19.23 21.36
CA GLN A 158 3.20 18.78 22.05
C GLN A 158 2.05 19.69 21.69
N PHE A 159 0.90 19.08 21.40
CA PHE A 159 -0.28 19.76 20.91
C PHE A 159 -1.51 19.30 21.69
N ASP A 160 -2.49 20.19 21.81
CA ASP A 160 -3.77 19.87 22.43
C ASP A 160 -4.63 18.99 21.50
N HIS A 161 -4.42 19.18 20.17
CA HIS A 161 -5.16 18.49 19.13
C HIS A 161 -4.22 18.03 18.02
N VAL A 162 -4.53 16.85 17.45
CA VAL A 162 -3.91 16.34 16.22
C VAL A 162 -5.02 16.00 15.22
N VAL A 163 -4.89 16.49 13.99
CA VAL A 163 -5.81 16.21 12.88
C VAL A 163 -5.07 15.49 11.79
N LEU A 164 -5.51 14.27 11.47
CA LEU A 164 -5.09 13.57 10.27
C LEU A 164 -6.11 13.78 9.15
N ILE A 165 -5.64 14.29 8.02
CA ILE A 165 -6.45 14.47 6.81
C ILE A 165 -5.95 13.51 5.75
N PHE A 166 -6.74 12.48 5.51
CA PHE A 166 -6.42 11.39 4.61
C PHE A 166 -6.97 11.70 3.20
N LEU A 167 -6.07 11.74 2.23
CA LEU A 167 -6.32 12.04 0.82
C LEU A 167 -6.11 10.75 0.02
N ASP A 168 -7.13 9.91 -0.08
CA ASP A 168 -7.05 8.56 -0.66
C ASP A 168 -6.54 8.58 -2.11
N ALA A 169 -5.48 7.82 -2.39
CA ALA A 169 -4.81 7.69 -3.68
C ALA A 169 -4.17 8.98 -4.24
N PHE A 170 -3.93 10.02 -3.42
CA PHE A 170 -3.28 11.24 -3.85
C PHE A 170 -1.75 11.11 -3.87
N GLY A 171 -1.20 10.24 -4.73
CA GLY A 171 0.24 9.99 -4.85
C GLY A 171 1.06 11.24 -5.15
N TYR A 172 2.37 11.16 -4.89
CA TYR A 172 3.28 12.31 -5.01
C TYR A 172 3.42 12.84 -6.45
N SER A 173 3.38 11.96 -7.46
CA SER A 173 3.35 12.38 -8.88
C SER A 173 2.12 13.24 -9.18
N ARG A 174 0.95 12.87 -8.67
CA ARG A 174 -0.29 13.66 -8.81
C ARG A 174 -0.24 14.96 -8.01
N TYR A 175 0.35 14.95 -6.82
CA TYR A 175 0.58 16.17 -6.05
C TYR A 175 1.45 17.15 -6.84
N GLN A 176 2.56 16.70 -7.43
CA GLN A 176 3.44 17.53 -8.23
C GLN A 176 2.75 18.09 -9.48
N GLN A 177 1.95 17.26 -10.17
CA GLN A 177 1.21 17.70 -11.33
C GLN A 177 0.13 18.73 -10.95
N ALA A 178 -0.59 18.50 -9.86
CA ALA A 178 -1.60 19.44 -9.37
C ALA A 178 -1.02 20.80 -8.96
N LEU A 179 0.22 20.82 -8.44
CA LEU A 179 0.96 22.07 -8.23
C LEU A 179 1.26 22.80 -9.54
N GLN A 180 1.70 22.08 -10.57
CA GLN A 180 2.00 22.67 -11.89
C GLN A 180 0.75 23.19 -12.60
N ASP A 181 -0.40 22.57 -12.34
CA ASP A 181 -1.70 22.92 -12.91
C ASP A 181 -2.46 23.98 -12.09
N ASP A 182 -1.81 24.58 -11.06
CA ASP A 182 -2.38 25.59 -10.16
C ASP A 182 -3.68 25.12 -9.43
N LEU A 183 -3.80 23.82 -9.14
CA LEU A 183 -4.97 23.23 -8.45
C LEU A 183 -4.87 23.29 -6.92
N LEU A 184 -3.68 23.55 -6.36
CA LEU A 184 -3.40 23.50 -4.93
C LEU A 184 -3.18 24.88 -4.34
N GLU A 185 -4.26 25.59 -4.07
CA GLU A 185 -4.17 26.91 -3.41
C GLU A 185 -3.80 26.78 -1.92
N ASN A 186 -4.25 25.75 -1.25
CA ASN A 186 -4.11 25.55 0.20
C ASN A 186 -3.10 24.48 0.56
N LEU A 187 -3.12 23.30 -0.05
CA LEU A 187 -2.17 22.20 0.18
C LEU A 187 -0.72 22.52 -0.24
N SER A 188 -0.50 23.62 -0.96
CA SER A 188 0.84 24.12 -1.31
C SER A 188 1.47 25.05 -0.26
N LYS A 189 0.71 25.54 0.72
CA LYS A 189 1.14 26.55 1.70
C LYS A 189 1.78 26.01 2.98
N PRO A 190 1.49 24.77 3.44
CA PRO A 190 2.02 24.25 4.69
C PRO A 190 3.54 24.35 4.82
N SER A 191 4.00 24.47 6.06
CA SER A 191 5.40 24.73 6.39
C SER A 191 6.34 23.56 6.09
N LEU A 192 5.81 22.33 6.07
CA LEU A 192 6.57 21.12 5.74
C LEU A 192 5.78 20.26 4.76
N ILE A 193 6.33 20.05 3.58
CA ILE A 193 5.82 19.12 2.57
C ILE A 193 6.97 18.18 2.21
N THR A 194 6.78 16.90 2.42
CA THR A 194 7.80 15.90 2.17
C THR A 194 7.28 14.76 1.31
N MET A 195 8.18 14.22 0.49
CA MET A 195 7.98 12.96 -0.20
C MET A 195 8.18 11.81 0.79
N ALA A 196 7.30 10.83 0.77
CA ALA A 196 7.34 9.68 1.64
C ALA A 196 7.06 8.37 0.89
N LEU A 197 7.43 7.26 1.51
CA LEU A 197 7.09 5.92 1.00
C LEU A 197 5.93 5.33 1.80
N THR A 198 4.94 4.79 1.09
CA THR A 198 3.93 3.92 1.69
C THR A 198 4.43 2.49 1.84
N VAL A 199 3.55 1.56 2.22
CA VAL A 199 3.85 0.14 2.37
C VAL A 199 3.31 -0.67 1.19
N PHE A 200 3.95 -1.80 0.92
CA PHE A 200 3.44 -2.74 -0.08
C PHE A 200 2.56 -3.83 0.57
N PRO A 201 1.47 -4.23 -0.08
CA PRO A 201 0.88 -3.64 -1.29
C PRO A 201 0.26 -2.26 -1.01
N ALA A 202 0.48 -1.32 -1.94
CA ALA A 202 0.00 0.06 -1.86
C ALA A 202 -1.53 0.11 -2.02
N ARG A 203 -2.24 -0.23 -0.94
CA ARG A 203 -3.71 -0.37 -0.88
C ARG A 203 -4.24 0.23 0.41
N THR A 204 -5.38 0.88 0.33
CA THR A 204 -6.00 1.62 1.44
C THR A 204 -6.05 0.84 2.75
N THR A 205 -6.53 -0.41 2.73
CA THR A 205 -6.63 -1.24 3.95
C THR A 205 -5.27 -1.52 4.57
N VAL A 206 -4.27 -1.86 3.76
CA VAL A 206 -2.91 -2.23 4.21
C VAL A 206 -2.16 -1.00 4.71
N ALA A 207 -2.22 0.09 3.97
CA ALA A 207 -1.59 1.34 4.34
C ALA A 207 -2.22 1.96 5.59
N SER A 208 -3.57 1.91 5.72
CA SER A 208 -4.28 2.35 6.94
C SER A 208 -3.83 1.57 8.18
N ALA A 209 -3.73 0.24 8.08
CA ALA A 209 -3.25 -0.58 9.19
C ALA A 209 -1.80 -0.23 9.55
N ALA A 210 -0.92 -0.06 8.57
CA ALA A 210 0.48 0.28 8.77
C ALA A 210 0.64 1.66 9.42
N LEU A 211 -0.08 2.66 8.91
CA LEU A 211 -0.12 4.01 9.48
C LEU A 211 -0.63 4.01 10.92
N LEU A 212 -1.75 3.34 11.18
CA LEU A 212 -2.42 3.37 12.48
C LEU A 212 -1.67 2.60 13.55
N THR A 213 -0.94 1.55 13.18
CA THR A 213 -0.13 0.76 14.14
C THR A 213 1.32 1.22 14.23
N GLY A 214 1.83 1.94 13.21
CA GLY A 214 3.25 2.25 13.05
C GLY A 214 4.10 1.02 12.71
N LEU A 215 3.48 -0.11 12.34
CA LEU A 215 4.15 -1.38 12.04
C LEU A 215 3.97 -1.78 10.57
N PRO A 216 4.98 -2.40 9.95
CA PRO A 216 4.86 -2.90 8.57
C PRO A 216 3.82 -4.03 8.46
N PRO A 217 3.28 -4.31 7.26
CA PRO A 217 2.15 -5.21 7.04
C PRO A 217 2.28 -6.60 7.68
N PHE A 218 3.47 -7.22 7.61
CA PHE A 218 3.67 -8.56 8.18
C PHE A 218 3.82 -8.57 9.70
N GLU A 219 4.08 -7.42 10.31
CA GLU A 219 4.14 -7.29 11.77
C GLU A 219 2.77 -6.92 12.36
N ASN A 220 1.98 -6.12 11.64
CA ASN A 220 0.62 -5.78 12.07
C ASN A 220 -0.43 -6.82 11.64
N GLY A 221 -0.08 -7.78 10.76
CA GLY A 221 -0.95 -8.87 10.30
C GLY A 221 -1.90 -8.49 9.16
N VAL A 222 -1.82 -7.27 8.61
CA VAL A 222 -2.68 -6.79 7.51
C VAL A 222 -1.84 -6.60 6.24
N TYR A 223 -1.76 -7.62 5.41
CA TYR A 223 -0.95 -7.67 4.20
C TYR A 223 -1.77 -7.84 2.91
N GLU A 224 -3.10 -7.86 3.02
CA GLU A 224 -4.04 -7.91 1.89
C GLU A 224 -5.35 -7.19 2.21
N THR A 225 -6.08 -6.75 1.21
CA THR A 225 -7.32 -5.95 1.36
C THR A 225 -8.44 -6.67 2.12
N GLY A 226 -8.46 -8.01 2.11
CA GLY A 226 -9.45 -8.81 2.83
C GLY A 226 -9.32 -8.77 4.35
N ILE A 227 -8.13 -8.43 4.87
CA ILE A 227 -7.83 -8.37 6.32
C ILE A 227 -8.09 -6.94 6.80
N ARG A 228 -9.29 -6.67 7.33
CA ARG A 228 -9.71 -5.32 7.72
C ARG A 228 -9.58 -5.03 9.23
N LYS A 229 -8.83 -5.85 9.94
CA LYS A 229 -8.61 -5.73 11.39
C LYS A 229 -7.23 -6.26 11.74
N THR A 230 -6.62 -5.66 12.75
CA THR A 230 -5.36 -6.11 13.36
C THR A 230 -5.55 -6.47 14.83
N GLU A 231 -4.63 -7.26 15.40
CA GLU A 231 -4.50 -7.48 16.84
C GLU A 231 -3.43 -6.56 17.48
N ALA A 232 -2.69 -5.80 16.65
CA ALA A 232 -1.75 -4.79 17.14
C ALA A 232 -2.50 -3.54 17.60
N ASP A 233 -2.00 -2.88 18.65
CA ASP A 233 -2.56 -1.61 19.13
C ASP A 233 -2.45 -0.55 18.02
N THR A 234 -3.56 0.14 17.78
CA THR A 234 -3.62 1.28 16.88
C THR A 234 -3.44 2.60 17.62
N ILE A 235 -3.21 3.69 16.88
CA ILE A 235 -3.24 5.06 17.46
C ILE A 235 -4.53 5.27 18.28
N PHE A 236 -5.68 4.81 17.79
CA PHE A 236 -6.97 4.96 18.48
C PHE A 236 -7.01 4.22 19.82
N ASP A 237 -6.46 3.00 19.86
CA ASP A 237 -6.37 2.22 21.11
C ASP A 237 -5.52 2.95 22.14
N LEU A 238 -4.34 3.42 21.75
CA LEU A 238 -3.38 4.10 22.63
C LEU A 238 -3.90 5.46 23.12
N ILE A 239 -4.59 6.21 22.26
CA ILE A 239 -5.27 7.47 22.62
C ILE A 239 -6.37 7.21 23.65
N SER A 240 -7.17 6.17 23.43
CA SER A 240 -8.22 5.77 24.39
C SER A 240 -7.63 5.31 25.73
N GLU A 241 -6.54 4.55 25.74
CA GLU A 241 -5.81 4.12 26.93
C GLU A 241 -5.24 5.32 27.73
N ALA A 242 -4.80 6.35 27.02
CA ALA A 242 -4.34 7.60 27.62
C ALA A 242 -5.49 8.48 28.18
N GLY A 243 -6.75 8.07 27.99
CA GLY A 243 -7.93 8.82 28.42
C GLY A 243 -8.24 10.06 27.57
N LEU A 244 -7.70 10.12 26.36
CA LEU A 244 -7.93 11.18 25.38
C LEU A 244 -9.08 10.83 24.44
N ALA A 245 -9.75 11.85 23.88
CA ALA A 245 -10.86 11.69 22.96
C ALA A 245 -10.39 11.58 21.52
N SER A 246 -10.98 10.66 20.75
CA SER A 246 -10.77 10.51 19.31
C SER A 246 -12.08 10.36 18.57
N ILE A 247 -12.15 10.91 17.34
CA ILE A 247 -13.29 10.77 16.42
C ILE A 247 -12.74 10.55 15.02
N ALA A 248 -13.40 9.66 14.26
CA ALA A 248 -13.14 9.47 12.84
C ALA A 248 -14.34 9.91 12.00
N VAL A 249 -14.11 10.73 10.99
CA VAL A 249 -15.09 11.14 9.97
C VAL A 249 -14.70 10.46 8.66
N GLU A 250 -15.55 9.56 8.21
CA GLU A 250 -15.34 8.67 7.07
C GLU A 250 -16.40 8.88 5.99
N GLY A 251 -16.15 8.36 4.78
CA GLY A 251 -17.15 8.29 3.73
C GLY A 251 -18.30 7.32 4.06
N GLU A 252 -18.78 6.58 3.07
CA GLU A 252 -19.90 5.65 3.27
C GLU A 252 -19.55 4.39 4.08
N SER A 253 -18.28 4.00 4.08
CA SER A 253 -17.79 2.76 4.70
C SER A 253 -16.35 2.88 5.14
N LEU A 254 -15.94 1.98 6.03
CA LEU A 254 -14.56 1.86 6.50
C LEU A 254 -13.76 0.91 5.62
N ALA A 255 -12.58 1.32 5.18
CA ALA A 255 -11.60 0.43 4.57
C ALA A 255 -10.93 -0.47 5.61
N PHE A 256 -10.74 0.05 6.84
CA PHE A 256 -10.13 -0.63 7.98
C PHE A 256 -10.95 -0.38 9.24
N SER A 257 -11.01 -1.35 10.17
CA SER A 257 -11.77 -1.24 11.41
C SER A 257 -11.08 -0.29 12.39
N LEU A 258 -11.80 0.73 12.85
CA LEU A 258 -11.32 1.74 13.80
C LEU A 258 -11.98 1.53 15.16
N ASN A 259 -11.19 1.56 16.24
CA ASN A 259 -11.68 1.46 17.60
C ASN A 259 -11.92 2.86 18.20
N THR A 260 -12.87 3.59 17.62
CA THR A 260 -13.25 4.95 18.05
C THR A 260 -14.70 5.24 17.62
N GLU A 261 -15.23 6.40 18.01
CA GLU A 261 -16.45 6.93 17.43
C GLU A 261 -16.25 7.24 15.95
N VAL A 262 -17.11 6.68 15.09
CA VAL A 262 -17.06 6.85 13.65
C VAL A 262 -18.31 7.54 13.15
N ILE A 263 -18.14 8.64 12.45
CA ILE A 263 -19.20 9.36 11.74
C ILE A 263 -19.11 8.98 10.26
N LEU A 264 -20.07 8.20 9.78
CA LEU A 264 -20.19 7.85 8.37
C LEU A 264 -20.92 8.94 7.59
N SER A 265 -20.31 9.36 6.47
CA SER A 265 -20.77 10.47 5.63
C SER A 265 -21.24 9.93 4.26
N GLY A 266 -22.40 9.23 4.25
CA GLY A 266 -22.99 8.78 3.01
C GLY A 266 -23.48 9.94 2.14
N ASP A 267 -23.59 9.72 0.84
CA ASP A 267 -24.10 10.69 -0.14
C ASP A 267 -25.62 10.97 0.13
N ARG A 268 -25.89 12.04 0.90
CA ARG A 268 -27.25 12.36 1.36
C ARG A 268 -28.08 13.10 0.32
N ASP A 269 -27.44 13.87 -0.53
CA ASP A 269 -28.10 14.69 -1.55
C ASP A 269 -28.10 14.02 -2.93
N LEU A 270 -27.52 12.82 -3.03
CA LEU A 270 -27.46 11.99 -4.23
C LEU A 270 -26.73 12.68 -5.39
N ASN A 271 -25.71 13.47 -5.07
CA ASN A 271 -24.87 14.14 -6.07
C ASN A 271 -23.72 13.26 -6.60
N GLY A 272 -23.56 12.04 -6.06
CA GLY A 272 -22.50 11.09 -6.41
C GLY A 272 -21.17 11.40 -5.70
N ASN A 273 -21.19 12.26 -4.67
CA ASN A 273 -20.03 12.70 -3.91
C ASN A 273 -20.25 12.47 -2.40
N THR A 274 -19.29 11.93 -1.71
CA THR A 274 -19.32 11.78 -0.25
C THR A 274 -18.41 12.77 0.47
N ASP A 275 -17.42 13.37 -0.23
CA ASP A 275 -16.43 14.24 0.37
C ASP A 275 -16.99 15.54 0.91
N ASP A 276 -18.04 16.09 0.30
CA ASP A 276 -18.77 17.26 0.79
C ASP A 276 -19.49 16.97 2.10
N ASN A 277 -20.01 15.75 2.27
CA ASN A 277 -20.61 15.27 3.53
C ASN A 277 -19.54 14.97 4.59
N VAL A 278 -18.37 14.43 4.19
CA VAL A 278 -17.19 14.28 5.08
C VAL A 278 -16.76 15.65 5.59
N PHE A 279 -16.59 16.61 4.68
CA PHE A 279 -16.23 17.98 5.04
C PHE A 279 -17.24 18.61 6.02
N SER A 280 -18.55 18.53 5.71
CA SER A 280 -19.61 19.08 6.57
C SER A 280 -19.61 18.47 7.98
N ASN A 281 -19.47 17.14 8.08
CA ASN A 281 -19.41 16.44 9.36
C ASN A 281 -18.14 16.77 10.12
N ALA A 282 -16.98 16.90 9.45
CA ALA A 282 -15.73 17.32 10.07
C ALA A 282 -15.83 18.74 10.65
N GLU A 283 -16.41 19.70 9.89
CA GLU A 283 -16.68 21.04 10.39
C GLU A 283 -17.60 21.06 11.62
N GLU A 284 -18.62 20.20 11.66
CA GLU A 284 -19.52 20.08 12.81
C GLU A 284 -18.78 19.56 14.04
N VAL A 285 -17.93 18.53 13.90
CA VAL A 285 -17.08 18.03 14.98
C VAL A 285 -16.15 19.11 15.51
N ILE A 286 -15.43 19.81 14.65
CA ILE A 286 -14.50 20.88 15.02
C ILE A 286 -15.22 21.99 15.81
N LYS A 287 -16.40 22.40 15.36
CA LYS A 287 -17.17 23.49 15.97
C LYS A 287 -17.89 23.10 17.25
N SER A 288 -18.33 21.86 17.40
CA SER A 288 -19.14 21.42 18.54
C SER A 288 -18.33 20.84 19.69
N ASN A 289 -17.38 19.96 19.41
CA ASN A 289 -16.58 19.27 20.41
C ASN A 289 -15.29 18.70 19.79
N MET A 290 -14.30 19.57 19.58
CA MET A 290 -13.01 19.18 18.99
C MET A 290 -12.33 18.11 19.86
N PRO A 291 -12.08 16.88 19.36
CA PRO A 291 -11.38 15.83 20.09
C PRO A 291 -9.87 16.10 20.14
N ASN A 292 -9.12 15.35 20.97
CA ASN A 292 -7.66 15.40 20.94
C ASN A 292 -7.09 14.83 19.64
N PHE A 293 -7.78 13.86 19.04
CA PHE A 293 -7.40 13.27 17.77
C PHE A 293 -8.61 13.20 16.82
N LEU A 294 -8.48 13.83 15.66
CA LEU A 294 -9.50 13.83 14.61
C LEU A 294 -8.92 13.22 13.33
N TRP A 295 -9.59 12.19 12.83
CA TRP A 295 -9.34 11.57 11.55
C TRP A 295 -10.41 12.01 10.56
N ILE A 296 -9.99 12.48 9.38
CA ILE A 296 -10.88 12.91 8.29
C ILE A 296 -10.43 12.22 7.01
N HIS A 297 -11.29 11.44 6.38
CA HIS A 297 -10.94 10.63 5.20
C HIS A 297 -11.75 11.04 3.97
N PHE A 298 -11.07 11.57 2.96
CA PHE A 298 -11.62 11.92 1.66
C PHE A 298 -11.30 10.82 0.64
N HIS A 299 -12.31 10.24 0.03
CA HIS A 299 -12.20 9.11 -0.91
C HIS A 299 -12.28 9.50 -2.39
N GLY A 300 -12.66 10.73 -2.69
CA GLY A 300 -13.07 11.13 -4.04
C GLY A 300 -11.98 11.07 -5.09
N ILE A 301 -10.69 11.22 -4.71
CA ILE A 301 -9.57 11.11 -5.66
C ILE A 301 -9.44 9.66 -6.11
N ASP A 302 -9.45 8.69 -5.17
CA ASP A 302 -9.38 7.26 -5.48
C ASP A 302 -10.56 6.80 -6.34
N ASN A 303 -11.80 7.11 -5.92
CA ASN A 303 -13.02 6.75 -6.65
C ASN A 303 -13.03 7.30 -8.09
N SER A 304 -12.63 8.57 -8.24
CA SER A 304 -12.54 9.21 -9.56
C SER A 304 -11.40 8.61 -10.39
N GLY A 305 -10.26 8.33 -9.76
CA GLY A 305 -9.10 7.73 -10.39
C GLY A 305 -9.40 6.34 -10.95
N HIS A 306 -10.06 5.49 -10.19
CA HIS A 306 -10.49 4.17 -10.66
C HIS A 306 -11.41 4.25 -11.86
N THR A 307 -12.33 5.20 -11.87
CA THR A 307 -13.33 5.32 -12.93
C THR A 307 -12.80 5.99 -14.19
N TYR A 308 -12.05 7.08 -14.03
CA TYR A 308 -11.68 7.99 -15.14
C TYR A 308 -10.17 8.01 -15.44
N GLY A 309 -9.35 7.40 -14.58
CA GLY A 309 -7.88 7.46 -14.63
C GLY A 309 -7.30 8.61 -13.81
N PRO A 310 -6.07 8.43 -13.26
CA PRO A 310 -5.45 9.39 -12.35
C PRO A 310 -5.21 10.78 -12.96
N ASP A 311 -5.05 10.88 -14.29
CA ASP A 311 -4.77 12.12 -15.00
C ASP A 311 -6.02 12.77 -15.60
N SER A 312 -7.21 12.29 -15.24
CA SER A 312 -8.46 12.78 -15.80
C SER A 312 -8.85 14.15 -15.24
N LYS A 313 -9.68 14.88 -16.03
CA LYS A 313 -10.29 16.13 -15.55
C LYS A 313 -11.10 15.92 -14.26
N GLN A 314 -11.77 14.79 -14.13
CA GLN A 314 -12.59 14.47 -12.95
C GLN A 314 -11.74 14.35 -11.68
N VAL A 315 -10.56 13.76 -11.78
CA VAL A 315 -9.58 13.72 -10.68
C VAL A 315 -9.07 15.13 -10.37
N ASN A 316 -8.76 15.94 -11.39
CA ASN A 316 -8.34 17.34 -11.19
C ASN A 316 -9.42 18.16 -10.47
N ASP A 317 -10.68 18.05 -10.90
CA ASP A 317 -11.81 18.73 -10.25
C ASP A 317 -11.95 18.31 -8.79
N LYS A 318 -11.74 17.01 -8.48
CA LYS A 318 -11.80 16.48 -7.14
C LYS A 318 -10.63 16.94 -6.25
N ILE A 319 -9.42 17.01 -6.80
CA ILE A 319 -8.25 17.56 -6.11
C ILE A 319 -8.48 19.02 -5.71
N ALA A 320 -8.97 19.85 -6.64
CA ALA A 320 -9.25 21.25 -6.35
C ALA A 320 -10.38 21.42 -5.31
N GLU A 321 -11.40 20.57 -5.32
CA GLU A 321 -12.46 20.55 -4.33
C GLU A 321 -11.91 20.23 -2.93
N ILE A 322 -11.13 19.17 -2.80
CA ILE A 322 -10.52 18.73 -1.53
C ILE A 322 -9.51 19.78 -1.02
N ASP A 323 -8.74 20.41 -1.91
CA ASP A 323 -7.86 21.53 -1.56
C ASP A 323 -8.63 22.68 -0.90
N SER A 324 -9.81 23.02 -1.45
CA SER A 324 -10.71 24.02 -0.84
C SER A 324 -11.23 23.58 0.54
N TYR A 325 -11.57 22.29 0.72
CA TYR A 325 -11.97 21.75 2.02
C TYR A 325 -10.83 21.80 3.03
N PHE A 326 -9.62 21.43 2.62
CA PHE A 326 -8.42 21.52 3.45
C PHE A 326 -8.23 22.94 4.00
N GLY A 327 -8.29 23.97 3.14
CA GLY A 327 -8.15 25.35 3.59
C GLY A 327 -9.20 25.75 4.64
N LYS A 328 -10.48 25.41 4.40
CA LYS A 328 -11.58 25.71 5.33
C LYS A 328 -11.45 24.96 6.67
N ILE A 329 -10.99 23.70 6.65
CA ILE A 329 -10.71 22.93 7.86
C ILE A 329 -9.62 23.63 8.66
N ILE A 330 -8.48 23.95 8.05
CA ILE A 330 -7.38 24.67 8.72
C ILE A 330 -7.88 25.96 9.37
N ASP A 331 -8.67 26.76 8.64
CA ASP A 331 -9.20 28.02 9.16
C ASP A 331 -10.08 27.83 10.41
N SER A 332 -10.80 26.71 10.50
CA SER A 332 -11.75 26.41 11.59
C SER A 332 -11.12 25.74 12.81
N LEU A 333 -9.88 25.21 12.70
CA LEU A 333 -9.21 24.52 13.81
C LEU A 333 -8.82 25.49 14.93
N PRO A 334 -8.78 25.03 16.20
CA PRO A 334 -8.25 25.81 17.33
C PRO A 334 -6.72 25.96 17.24
N ASP A 335 -6.18 26.92 17.98
CA ASP A 335 -4.75 27.05 18.19
C ASP A 335 -4.17 25.80 18.88
N ASN A 336 -2.84 25.62 18.79
CA ASN A 336 -2.11 24.46 19.31
C ASN A 336 -2.59 23.11 18.72
N THR A 337 -2.86 23.10 17.41
CA THR A 337 -3.24 21.94 16.63
C THR A 337 -2.12 21.53 15.65
N LEU A 338 -1.72 20.26 15.68
CA LEU A 338 -0.90 19.64 14.63
C LEU A 338 -1.81 19.07 13.53
N ILE A 339 -1.54 19.42 12.28
CA ILE A 339 -2.26 18.95 11.11
C ILE A 339 -1.30 18.13 10.25
N ILE A 340 -1.68 16.90 9.90
CA ILE A 340 -0.96 16.05 8.97
C ILE A 340 -1.91 15.61 7.87
N ALA A 341 -1.77 16.18 6.67
CA ALA A 341 -2.43 15.66 5.48
C ALA A 341 -1.50 14.70 4.76
N PHE A 342 -2.02 13.58 4.32
CA PHE A 342 -1.23 12.52 3.71
C PHE A 342 -2.06 11.70 2.73
N ALA A 343 -1.38 11.03 1.79
CA ALA A 343 -1.98 9.94 1.03
C ALA A 343 -1.51 8.59 1.58
N ASP A 344 -2.31 7.57 1.40
CA ASP A 344 -1.99 6.18 1.75
C ASP A 344 -1.24 5.46 0.64
N HIS A 345 -1.55 5.79 -0.61
CA HIS A 345 -0.89 5.36 -1.84
C HIS A 345 -1.13 6.37 -2.95
N GLY A 346 -0.53 6.12 -4.10
CA GLY A 346 -0.87 6.79 -5.33
C GLY A 346 -1.63 5.87 -6.28
N MET A 347 -1.64 6.20 -7.58
CA MET A 347 -2.40 5.47 -8.59
C MET A 347 -1.72 5.57 -9.94
N HIS A 348 -1.72 4.47 -10.70
CA HIS A 348 -1.29 4.43 -12.08
C HIS A 348 -2.45 4.19 -13.04
N SER A 349 -2.27 4.59 -14.30
CA SER A 349 -3.26 4.38 -15.36
C SER A 349 -3.28 2.92 -15.80
N VAL A 350 -4.49 2.37 -15.99
CA VAL A 350 -4.72 1.06 -16.61
C VAL A 350 -5.70 1.20 -17.77
N ASN A 351 -5.70 0.20 -18.64
CA ASN A 351 -6.63 0.14 -19.77
C ASN A 351 -7.46 -1.15 -19.68
N GLU A 352 -8.32 -1.20 -18.68
CA GLU A 352 -9.19 -2.35 -18.40
C GLU A 352 -10.66 -1.98 -18.63
N GLU A 353 -11.50 -2.97 -18.92
CA GLU A 353 -12.93 -2.74 -19.10
C GLU A 353 -13.56 -2.26 -17.78
N GLY A 354 -14.07 -1.03 -17.78
CA GLY A 354 -14.72 -0.42 -16.62
C GLY A 354 -13.75 0.14 -15.55
N ARG A 355 -12.43 0.15 -15.81
CA ARG A 355 -11.44 0.68 -14.89
C ARG A 355 -10.32 1.39 -15.64
N SER A 356 -10.02 2.62 -15.26
CA SER A 356 -9.00 3.46 -15.90
C SER A 356 -7.79 3.77 -15.00
N GLY A 357 -7.88 3.50 -13.69
CA GLY A 357 -6.79 3.62 -12.75
C GLY A 357 -6.74 2.44 -11.77
N ASN A 358 -5.55 2.05 -11.36
CA ASN A 358 -5.29 0.98 -10.39
C ASN A 358 -4.08 1.34 -9.50
N HIS A 359 -3.91 0.60 -8.40
CA HIS A 359 -2.82 0.76 -7.45
C HIS A 359 -2.49 -0.57 -6.77
N GLY A 360 -1.37 -0.65 -6.06
CA GLY A 360 -0.96 -1.85 -5.33
C GLY A 360 0.36 -2.45 -5.80
N ASN A 361 1.08 -1.78 -6.71
CA ASN A 361 2.34 -2.23 -7.28
C ASN A 361 3.55 -1.57 -6.63
N LEU A 362 4.76 -2.16 -6.79
CA LEU A 362 6.04 -1.58 -6.36
C LEU A 362 6.58 -0.56 -7.37
N ILE A 363 5.75 0.39 -7.79
CA ILE A 363 6.08 1.43 -8.76
C ILE A 363 5.99 2.81 -8.12
N TYR A 364 6.65 3.80 -8.73
CA TYR A 364 6.70 5.15 -8.20
C TYR A 364 5.31 5.75 -7.97
N ASP A 365 4.42 5.62 -8.96
CA ASP A 365 3.09 6.23 -8.92
C ASP A 365 2.20 5.66 -7.82
N ASP A 366 2.42 4.41 -7.39
CA ASP A 366 1.65 3.78 -6.32
C ASP A 366 2.31 3.97 -4.94
N MET A 367 3.66 3.88 -4.88
CA MET A 367 4.40 3.77 -3.62
C MET A 367 4.83 5.11 -3.03
N VAL A 368 4.94 6.17 -3.86
CA VAL A 368 5.45 7.46 -3.41
C VAL A 368 4.31 8.42 -3.15
N ILE A 369 4.24 8.92 -1.92
CA ILE A 369 3.13 9.72 -1.40
C ILE A 369 3.63 11.07 -0.84
N PRO A 370 2.80 12.12 -0.80
CA PRO A 370 3.06 13.32 -0.04
C PRO A 370 2.67 13.13 1.44
N ILE A 371 3.48 13.70 2.34
CA ILE A 371 3.08 14.01 3.71
C ILE A 371 3.26 15.50 3.89
N ILE A 372 2.19 16.17 4.32
CA ILE A 372 2.04 17.61 4.42
C ILE A 372 1.75 17.94 5.88
N VAL A 373 2.62 18.72 6.55
CA VAL A 373 2.51 19.03 7.96
C VAL A 373 2.37 20.53 8.18
N GLU A 374 1.41 20.91 8.98
CA GLU A 374 1.15 22.29 9.39
C GLU A 374 0.84 22.35 10.90
N THR A 375 1.06 23.51 11.51
CA THR A 375 0.71 23.78 12.89
C THR A 375 -0.10 25.06 12.97
N LYS A 376 -1.09 25.07 13.84
CA LYS A 376 -1.92 26.25 14.11
C LYS A 376 -1.79 26.70 15.53
#